data_2f189a13c0da91588de46dce7c89841c
#
_entry.id   2f189a13c0da91588de46dce7c89841c
#
_cell.length_a   1.000
_cell.length_b   1.000
_cell.length_c   1.000
_cell.angle_alpha   90.00
_cell.angle_beta   90.00
_cell.angle_gamma   90.00
#
_symmetry.space_group_name_H-M   'P 1'
#
loop_
_entity.id
_entity.type
_entity.pdbx_description
1 polymer ?
#
loop_
_entity_poly.entity_id
_entity_poly.type
_entity_poly.pdbx_seq_one_letter_code
_entity_poly.pdbx_strand_id
1 'polypeptide(L)'
;LTTMVLTVVFDLVVAIEVGIVMAALLFLKRMADVTEVSGWTYIDENEDVDRIGLKAVPKDTLVYEISGPMFFGAADQFMKVAFDNSKKVVILRMRSVPAMDISALNTLRKLNEQCKRADVKLIFSHVNEQPYKMMKKACFVEEIGEENFCKNIDDALLRAAEISKKN
;
A
#
# COMPACT_ATOMS: atom_id res chain seq x y z
N LEU A 1 -4.08 -7.30 34.94
CA LEU A 1 -5.08 -8.16 35.63
C LEU A 1 -4.89 -9.62 35.23
N THR A 2 -4.82 -9.95 33.93
CA THR A 2 -4.69 -11.32 33.42
C THR A 2 -3.39 -12.00 33.91
N THR A 3 -2.27 -11.31 33.87
CA THR A 3 -0.99 -11.83 34.37
C THR A 3 -1.03 -12.11 35.87
N MET A 4 -1.67 -11.26 36.65
CA MET A 4 -1.81 -11.44 38.10
C MET A 4 -2.65 -12.69 38.45
N VAL A 5 -3.74 -12.94 37.74
CA VAL A 5 -4.57 -14.15 37.91
C VAL A 5 -3.78 -15.40 37.52
N LEU A 6 -3.05 -15.37 36.40
CA LEU A 6 -2.22 -16.47 35.94
C LEU A 6 -1.06 -16.79 36.93
N THR A 7 -0.46 -15.77 37.54
CA THR A 7 0.62 -15.98 38.53
C THR A 7 0.12 -16.65 39.80
N VAL A 8 -1.15 -16.44 40.17
CA VAL A 8 -1.74 -17.05 41.35
C VAL A 8 -2.22 -18.50 41.12
N VAL A 9 -2.67 -18.80 39.88
CA VAL A 9 -3.26 -20.12 39.51
C VAL A 9 -2.21 -21.07 38.91
N PHE A 10 -1.23 -20.54 38.19
CA PHE A 10 -0.17 -21.28 37.53
C PHE A 10 1.19 -20.81 38.07
N ASP A 11 2.29 -21.18 37.48
CA ASP A 11 3.62 -20.73 37.88
C ASP A 11 3.95 -19.33 37.25
N LEU A 12 4.86 -18.58 37.89
CA LEU A 12 5.37 -17.29 37.43
C LEU A 12 5.91 -17.37 35.99
N VAL A 13 6.55 -18.47 35.62
CA VAL A 13 7.10 -18.70 34.27
C VAL A 13 5.99 -18.69 33.23
N VAL A 14 4.89 -19.41 33.46
CA VAL A 14 3.74 -19.47 32.55
C VAL A 14 3.07 -18.10 32.41
N ALA A 15 2.98 -17.34 33.50
CA ALA A 15 2.40 -15.98 33.44
C ALA A 15 3.25 -15.03 32.57
N ILE A 16 4.57 -15.14 32.61
CA ILE A 16 5.49 -14.34 31.79
C ILE A 16 5.37 -14.74 30.32
N GLU A 17 5.36 -16.05 30.01
CA GLU A 17 5.24 -16.53 28.63
C GLU A 17 3.94 -16.05 27.97
N VAL A 18 2.82 -16.22 28.66
CA VAL A 18 1.50 -15.73 28.16
C VAL A 18 1.50 -14.21 28.02
N GLY A 19 2.12 -13.48 28.94
CA GLY A 19 2.24 -12.01 28.88
C GLY A 19 3.03 -11.55 27.66
N ILE A 20 4.14 -12.21 27.35
CA ILE A 20 4.96 -11.90 26.17
C ILE A 20 4.18 -12.17 24.88
N VAL A 21 3.50 -13.33 24.79
CA VAL A 21 2.70 -13.68 23.60
C VAL A 21 1.57 -12.68 23.39
N MET A 22 0.84 -12.32 24.44
CA MET A 22 -0.22 -11.31 24.34
C MET A 22 0.31 -9.95 23.93
N ALA A 23 1.45 -9.50 24.48
CA ALA A 23 2.07 -8.24 24.11
C ALA A 23 2.50 -8.24 22.64
N ALA A 24 3.07 -9.34 22.16
CA ALA A 24 3.44 -9.50 20.75
C ALA A 24 2.22 -9.43 19.81
N LEU A 25 1.14 -10.11 20.15
CA LEU A 25 -0.11 -10.09 19.37
C LEU A 25 -0.73 -8.69 19.32
N LEU A 26 -0.76 -7.97 20.44
CA LEU A 26 -1.26 -6.59 20.50
C LEU A 26 -0.37 -5.64 19.69
N PHE A 27 0.94 -5.84 19.74
CA PHE A 27 1.88 -5.06 18.93
C PHE A 27 1.67 -5.30 17.43
N LEU A 28 1.52 -6.56 16.99
CA LEU A 28 1.23 -6.90 15.59
C LEU A 28 -0.09 -6.27 15.13
N LYS A 29 -1.15 -6.33 15.94
CA LYS A 29 -2.43 -5.69 15.64
C LYS A 29 -2.24 -4.18 15.46
N ARG A 30 -1.58 -3.52 16.40
CA ARG A 30 -1.34 -2.07 16.34
C ARG A 30 -0.52 -1.66 15.10
N MET A 31 0.45 -2.48 14.70
CA MET A 31 1.23 -2.22 13.46
C MET A 31 0.37 -2.34 12.20
N ALA A 32 -0.59 -3.26 12.17
CA ALA A 32 -1.52 -3.38 11.05
C ALA A 32 -2.49 -2.19 10.97
N ASP A 33 -2.93 -1.66 12.11
CA ASP A 33 -3.86 -0.53 12.19
C ASP A 33 -3.22 0.83 11.79
N VAL A 34 -1.88 0.93 11.78
CA VAL A 34 -1.15 2.17 11.42
C VAL A 34 -1.05 2.37 9.90
N THR A 35 -1.28 1.33 9.11
CA THR A 35 -1.23 1.47 7.65
C THR A 35 -2.51 2.09 7.12
N GLU A 36 -2.41 3.26 6.53
CA GLU A 36 -3.53 4.01 5.96
C GLU A 36 -3.40 4.09 4.43
N VAL A 37 -4.53 3.90 3.75
CA VAL A 37 -4.63 4.06 2.29
C VAL A 37 -5.60 5.18 2.01
N SER A 38 -5.09 6.28 1.49
CA SER A 38 -5.90 7.44 1.10
C SER A 38 -6.04 7.50 -0.41
N GLY A 39 -7.28 7.45 -0.89
CA GLY A 39 -7.61 7.59 -2.32
C GLY A 39 -7.81 9.04 -2.71
N TRP A 40 -7.31 9.43 -3.87
CA TRP A 40 -7.38 10.76 -4.43
C TRP A 40 -8.12 10.69 -5.77
N THR A 41 -9.39 11.11 -5.76
CA THR A 41 -10.24 11.07 -6.96
C THR A 41 -10.51 12.46 -7.43
N TYR A 42 -9.83 13.22 -8.03
CA TYR A 42 -10.11 14.61 -8.46
C TYR A 42 -10.11 15.62 -7.32
N ILE A 43 -9.25 16.59 -7.40
CA ILE A 43 -9.09 17.63 -6.39
C ILE A 43 -9.90 18.84 -6.81
N ASP A 44 -10.85 19.18 -5.97
CA ASP A 44 -11.50 20.49 -5.96
C ASP A 44 -10.47 21.56 -5.56
N GLU A 45 -10.46 22.70 -6.24
CA GLU A 45 -9.42 23.72 -6.21
C GLU A 45 -9.24 24.44 -4.84
N ASN A 46 -9.90 24.00 -3.77
CA ASN A 46 -10.05 24.77 -2.51
C ASN A 46 -9.38 24.18 -1.27
N GLU A 47 -8.59 23.11 -1.33
CA GLU A 47 -7.90 22.59 -0.15
C GLU A 47 -6.37 22.59 -0.25
N ASP A 48 -5.76 23.30 0.69
CA ASP A 48 -4.36 23.41 1.13
C ASP A 48 -3.20 23.05 0.16
N VAL A 49 -2.38 24.06 -0.05
CA VAL A 49 -1.27 24.23 -1.00
C VAL A 49 -0.12 23.20 -0.88
N ASP A 50 -0.03 22.45 0.21
CA ASP A 50 1.06 21.46 0.45
C ASP A 50 0.70 20.01 0.08
N ARG A 51 -0.51 19.77 -0.38
CA ARG A 51 -0.95 18.46 -0.87
C ARG A 51 -0.87 18.42 -2.38
N ILE A 52 -0.63 17.24 -2.95
CA ILE A 52 -0.53 16.92 -4.39
C ILE A 52 -1.67 17.51 -5.24
N GLY A 53 -2.64 18.15 -4.61
CA GLY A 53 -3.80 18.82 -5.12
C GLY A 53 -3.60 19.88 -6.19
N LEU A 54 -2.38 20.30 -6.44
CA LEU A 54 -2.08 21.28 -7.49
C LEU A 54 -1.75 20.66 -8.85
N LYS A 55 -1.73 19.31 -8.97
CA LYS A 55 -1.39 18.65 -10.23
C LYS A 55 -2.64 18.09 -10.87
N ALA A 56 -2.92 18.51 -12.09
CA ALA A 56 -4.03 17.99 -12.87
C ALA A 56 -3.89 16.47 -13.06
N VAL A 57 -4.65 15.69 -12.27
CA VAL A 57 -4.73 14.24 -12.45
C VAL A 57 -5.59 13.98 -13.70
N PRO A 58 -5.12 13.19 -14.68
CA PRO A 58 -5.94 12.83 -15.84
C PRO A 58 -7.26 12.18 -15.40
N LYS A 59 -8.36 12.51 -16.09
CA LYS A 59 -9.72 12.04 -15.74
C LYS A 59 -9.83 10.51 -15.61
N ASP A 60 -8.99 9.77 -16.37
CA ASP A 60 -8.98 8.31 -16.41
C ASP A 60 -7.97 7.69 -15.44
N THR A 61 -7.42 8.49 -14.51
CA THR A 61 -6.39 8.05 -13.57
C THR A 61 -6.89 8.14 -12.13
N LEU A 62 -6.62 7.10 -11.34
CA LEU A 62 -6.77 7.11 -9.89
C LEU A 62 -5.39 7.15 -9.23
N VAL A 63 -5.24 7.97 -8.21
CA VAL A 63 -4.01 8.03 -7.41
C VAL A 63 -4.33 7.61 -5.98
N TYR A 64 -3.61 6.62 -5.48
CA TYR A 64 -3.67 6.17 -4.09
C TYR A 64 -2.34 6.41 -3.40
N GLU A 65 -2.37 7.06 -2.27
CA GLU A 65 -1.21 7.17 -1.39
C GLU A 65 -1.31 6.12 -0.28
N ILE A 66 -0.22 5.40 -0.12
CA ILE A 66 -0.05 4.39 0.92
C ILE A 66 0.87 4.98 1.98
N SER A 67 0.40 5.06 3.21
CA SER A 67 1.16 5.56 4.34
C SER A 67 1.34 4.47 5.39
N GLY A 68 2.56 4.33 5.88
CA GLY A 68 2.92 3.35 6.90
C GLY A 68 3.53 2.05 6.35
N PRO A 69 4.05 1.21 7.24
CA PRO A 69 4.69 -0.06 6.86
C PRO A 69 3.65 -1.06 6.38
N MET A 70 3.90 -1.67 5.21
CA MET A 70 3.02 -2.67 4.62
C MET A 70 3.36 -4.07 5.14
N PHE A 71 2.69 -4.49 6.21
CA PHE A 71 2.80 -5.83 6.79
C PHE A 71 1.47 -6.57 6.76
N PHE A 72 1.50 -7.82 7.24
CA PHE A 72 0.33 -8.68 7.38
C PHE A 72 -0.86 -7.92 8.02
N GLY A 73 -2.01 -7.90 7.33
CA GLY A 73 -3.23 -7.20 7.77
C GLY A 73 -3.51 -5.87 7.07
N ALA A 74 -2.52 -5.17 6.53
CA ALA A 74 -2.72 -3.98 5.70
C ALA A 74 -3.30 -4.33 4.32
N ALA A 75 -3.13 -5.58 3.92
CA ALA A 75 -3.51 -6.11 2.62
C ALA A 75 -5.00 -5.96 2.28
N ASP A 76 -5.88 -6.15 3.26
CA ASP A 76 -7.33 -6.09 3.05
C ASP A 76 -7.83 -4.66 2.78
N GLN A 77 -7.09 -3.64 3.19
CA GLN A 77 -7.43 -2.25 2.91
C GLN A 77 -7.22 -1.91 1.43
N PHE A 78 -6.21 -2.52 0.78
CA PHE A 78 -5.96 -2.33 -0.66
C PHE A 78 -7.01 -3.00 -1.54
N MET A 79 -7.56 -4.12 -1.10
CA MET A 79 -8.60 -4.82 -1.85
C MET A 79 -9.94 -4.08 -1.84
N LYS A 80 -10.10 -3.11 -0.91
CA LYS A 80 -11.27 -2.22 -0.86
C LYS A 80 -11.15 -1.03 -1.82
N VAL A 81 -10.01 -0.88 -2.50
CA VAL A 81 -9.86 0.09 -3.59
C VAL A 81 -10.92 -0.23 -4.64
N ALA A 82 -11.99 0.54 -4.62
CA ALA A 82 -13.06 0.37 -5.59
C ALA A 82 -12.51 0.73 -6.97
N PHE A 83 -12.34 -0.29 -7.82
CA PHE A 83 -12.09 -0.06 -9.23
C PHE A 83 -13.35 0.59 -9.82
N ASP A 84 -13.27 1.88 -10.06
CA ASP A 84 -14.22 2.52 -10.94
C ASP A 84 -13.88 2.05 -12.36
N ASN A 85 -14.77 1.27 -12.97
CA ASN A 85 -14.61 0.73 -14.33
C ASN A 85 -14.42 1.82 -15.39
N SER A 86 -14.58 3.10 -15.05
CA SER A 86 -14.30 4.23 -15.92
C SER A 86 -12.82 4.62 -15.98
N LYS A 87 -11.96 4.04 -15.11
CA LYS A 87 -10.55 4.41 -14.98
C LYS A 87 -9.64 3.43 -15.71
N LYS A 88 -8.65 3.96 -16.41
CA LYS A 88 -7.66 3.18 -17.19
C LYS A 88 -6.34 3.00 -16.49
N VAL A 89 -6.01 3.88 -15.54
CA VAL A 89 -4.72 3.89 -14.85
C VAL A 89 -4.92 4.05 -13.35
N VAL A 90 -4.20 3.25 -12.59
CA VAL A 90 -4.07 3.35 -11.14
C VAL A 90 -2.62 3.62 -10.78
N ILE A 91 -2.38 4.72 -10.05
CA ILE A 91 -1.06 5.07 -9.54
C ILE A 91 -1.02 4.78 -8.04
N LEU A 92 -0.08 3.95 -7.61
CA LEU A 92 0.21 3.71 -6.19
C LEU A 92 1.43 4.52 -5.76
N ARG A 93 1.22 5.53 -4.93
CA ARG A 93 2.28 6.32 -4.33
C ARG A 93 2.76 5.67 -3.04
N MET A 94 4.03 5.26 -3.01
CA MET A 94 4.62 4.51 -1.90
C MET A 94 5.70 5.29 -1.14
N ARG A 95 5.70 6.62 -1.23
CA ARG A 95 6.68 7.49 -0.56
C ARG A 95 6.75 7.25 0.95
N SER A 96 5.60 7.05 1.58
CA SER A 96 5.46 6.89 3.02
C SER A 96 5.48 5.42 3.46
N VAL A 97 5.88 4.49 2.58
CA VAL A 97 6.05 3.06 2.89
C VAL A 97 7.52 2.75 3.15
N PRO A 98 7.96 2.68 4.41
CA PRO A 98 9.38 2.43 4.74
C PRO A 98 9.78 0.97 4.54
N ALA A 99 8.83 0.05 4.72
CA ALA A 99 9.08 -1.38 4.65
C ALA A 99 7.83 -2.14 4.23
N MET A 100 8.02 -3.30 3.60
CA MET A 100 6.97 -4.25 3.26
C MET A 100 7.44 -5.69 3.48
N ASP A 101 6.49 -6.60 3.70
CA ASP A 101 6.70 -8.03 3.80
C ASP A 101 6.18 -8.80 2.57
N ILE A 102 6.36 -10.12 2.59
CA ILE A 102 5.91 -10.99 1.50
C ILE A 102 4.38 -11.02 1.37
N SER A 103 3.66 -10.81 2.47
CA SER A 103 2.18 -10.77 2.47
C SER A 103 1.68 -9.56 1.70
N ALA A 104 2.30 -8.39 1.93
CA ALA A 104 2.03 -7.18 1.19
C ALA A 104 2.34 -7.33 -0.30
N LEU A 105 3.47 -7.96 -0.65
CA LEU A 105 3.81 -8.24 -2.04
C LEU A 105 2.78 -9.14 -2.73
N ASN A 106 2.32 -10.19 -2.06
CA ASN A 106 1.27 -11.07 -2.59
C ASN A 106 -0.05 -10.32 -2.82
N THR A 107 -0.35 -9.33 -1.99
CA THR A 107 -1.52 -8.47 -2.18
C THR A 107 -1.36 -7.56 -3.39
N LEU A 108 -0.18 -6.98 -3.58
CA LEU A 108 0.09 -6.18 -4.79
C LEU A 108 0.00 -7.03 -6.06
N ARG A 109 0.40 -8.31 -6.02
CA ARG A 109 0.21 -9.23 -7.13
C ARG A 109 -1.27 -9.47 -7.44
N LYS A 110 -2.09 -9.75 -6.42
CA LYS A 110 -3.54 -9.89 -6.60
C LYS A 110 -4.17 -8.62 -7.17
N LEU A 111 -3.74 -7.45 -6.69
CA LEU A 111 -4.17 -6.17 -7.23
C LEU A 111 -3.79 -6.02 -8.71
N ASN A 112 -2.56 -6.36 -9.08
CA ASN A 112 -2.11 -6.34 -10.46
C ASN A 112 -2.93 -7.27 -11.37
N GLU A 113 -3.24 -8.47 -10.90
CA GLU A 113 -4.11 -9.40 -11.63
C GLU A 113 -5.52 -8.84 -11.83
N GLN A 114 -6.08 -8.17 -10.82
CA GLN A 114 -7.37 -7.51 -10.95
C GLN A 114 -7.31 -6.35 -11.93
N CYS A 115 -6.27 -5.52 -11.87
CA CYS A 115 -6.03 -4.45 -12.84
C CYS A 115 -5.94 -5.00 -14.27
N LYS A 116 -5.17 -6.08 -14.48
CA LYS A 116 -5.05 -6.73 -15.79
C LYS A 116 -6.39 -7.24 -16.33
N ARG A 117 -7.24 -7.82 -15.46
CA ARG A 117 -8.58 -8.31 -15.84
C ARG A 117 -9.54 -7.17 -16.21
N ALA A 118 -9.37 -6.01 -15.59
CA ALA A 118 -10.17 -4.81 -15.83
C ALA A 118 -9.59 -3.91 -16.95
N ASP A 119 -8.52 -4.32 -17.61
CA ASP A 119 -7.74 -3.52 -18.57
C ASP A 119 -7.23 -2.19 -18.00
N VAL A 120 -6.89 -2.20 -16.71
CA VAL A 120 -6.33 -1.08 -15.97
C VAL A 120 -4.83 -1.23 -15.84
N LYS A 121 -4.06 -0.18 -16.11
CA LYS A 121 -2.60 -0.17 -15.92
C LYS A 121 -2.24 0.28 -14.51
N LEU A 122 -1.35 -0.49 -13.87
CA LEU A 122 -0.83 -0.18 -12.54
C LEU A 122 0.53 0.50 -12.67
N ILE A 123 0.69 1.65 -12.01
CA ILE A 123 1.94 2.43 -11.97
C ILE A 123 2.33 2.62 -10.49
N PHE A 124 3.61 2.51 -10.21
CA PHE A 124 4.18 2.76 -8.90
C PHE A 124 4.96 4.08 -8.90
N SER A 125 4.76 4.90 -7.87
CA SER A 125 5.47 6.17 -7.71
C SER A 125 6.20 6.21 -6.37
N HIS A 126 7.46 6.65 -6.42
CA HIS A 126 8.28 6.90 -5.24
C HIS A 126 8.41 5.68 -4.31
N VAL A 127 8.76 4.52 -4.88
CA VAL A 127 8.99 3.30 -4.09
C VAL A 127 10.32 3.40 -3.35
N ASN A 128 10.30 3.23 -2.04
CA ASN A 128 11.50 3.25 -1.20
C ASN A 128 12.39 2.02 -1.45
N GLU A 129 13.64 2.10 -1.00
CA GLU A 129 14.68 1.12 -1.31
C GLU A 129 14.34 -0.31 -0.84
N GLN A 130 13.82 -0.48 0.37
CA GLN A 130 13.49 -1.80 0.92
C GLN A 130 12.32 -2.46 0.18
N PRO A 131 11.14 -1.79 -0.02
CA PRO A 131 10.09 -2.32 -0.87
C PRO A 131 10.54 -2.64 -2.30
N TYR A 132 11.32 -1.75 -2.92
CA TYR A 132 11.81 -1.97 -4.29
C TYR A 132 12.72 -3.19 -4.40
N LYS A 133 13.67 -3.37 -3.46
CA LYS A 133 14.54 -4.55 -3.41
C LYS A 133 13.72 -5.85 -3.26
N MET A 134 12.67 -5.82 -2.44
CA MET A 134 11.80 -6.98 -2.25
C MET A 134 11.02 -7.29 -3.53
N MET A 135 10.41 -6.29 -4.17
CA MET A 135 9.69 -6.44 -5.44
C MET A 135 10.60 -6.99 -6.54
N LYS A 136 11.82 -6.46 -6.66
CA LYS A 136 12.80 -6.92 -7.65
C LYS A 136 13.24 -8.35 -7.39
N LYS A 137 13.56 -8.70 -6.13
CA LYS A 137 13.94 -10.09 -5.77
C LYS A 137 12.85 -11.11 -6.09
N ALA A 138 11.60 -10.68 -6.07
CA ALA A 138 10.45 -11.51 -6.37
C ALA A 138 9.97 -11.43 -7.84
N CYS A 139 10.76 -10.81 -8.73
CA CYS A 139 10.45 -10.60 -10.15
C CYS A 139 9.13 -9.82 -10.39
N PHE A 140 8.66 -9.06 -9.39
CA PHE A 140 7.43 -8.29 -9.51
C PHE A 140 7.64 -7.01 -10.34
N VAL A 141 8.86 -6.47 -10.34
CA VAL A 141 9.20 -5.28 -11.16
C VAL A 141 9.12 -5.65 -12.64
N GLU A 142 9.63 -6.80 -13.02
CA GLU A 142 9.58 -7.34 -14.39
C GLU A 142 8.13 -7.66 -14.79
N GLU A 143 7.33 -8.15 -13.86
CA GLU A 143 5.90 -8.47 -14.09
C GLU A 143 5.05 -7.24 -14.42
N ILE A 144 5.34 -6.11 -13.76
CA ILE A 144 4.68 -4.81 -13.95
C ILE A 144 5.25 -4.06 -15.15
N GLY A 145 6.56 -4.22 -15.40
CA GLY A 145 7.38 -3.43 -16.32
C GLY A 145 8.11 -2.29 -15.62
N GLU A 146 9.44 -2.22 -15.80
CA GLU A 146 10.29 -1.21 -15.14
C GLU A 146 9.85 0.24 -15.47
N GLU A 147 9.31 0.45 -16.65
CA GLU A 147 8.81 1.75 -17.12
C GLU A 147 7.61 2.26 -16.31
N ASN A 148 6.95 1.39 -15.54
CA ASN A 148 5.81 1.74 -14.67
C ASN A 148 6.25 2.00 -13.22
N PHE A 149 7.56 1.97 -12.94
CA PHE A 149 8.14 2.38 -11.66
C PHE A 149 8.76 3.78 -11.79
N CYS A 150 8.02 4.79 -11.37
CA CYS A 150 8.40 6.20 -11.51
C CYS A 150 9.06 6.73 -10.24
N LYS A 151 10.07 7.60 -10.40
CA LYS A 151 10.82 8.18 -9.27
C LYS A 151 9.98 9.13 -8.43
N ASN A 152 9.06 9.82 -9.05
CA ASN A 152 8.18 10.81 -8.40
C ASN A 152 6.78 10.75 -8.99
N ILE A 153 5.86 11.51 -8.41
CA ILE A 153 4.46 11.53 -8.86
C ILE A 153 4.30 12.21 -10.22
N ASP A 154 5.17 13.17 -10.58
CA ASP A 154 5.09 13.86 -11.85
C ASP A 154 5.38 12.92 -13.01
N ASP A 155 6.44 12.13 -12.90
CA ASP A 155 6.79 11.10 -13.89
C ASP A 155 5.65 10.08 -14.03
N ALA A 156 5.02 9.70 -12.91
CA ALA A 156 3.90 8.76 -12.92
C ALA A 156 2.66 9.34 -13.61
N LEU A 157 2.34 10.63 -13.39
CA LEU A 157 1.24 11.31 -14.06
C LEU A 157 1.51 11.49 -15.56
N LEU A 158 2.74 11.82 -15.96
CA LEU A 158 3.14 11.87 -17.37
C LEU A 158 2.98 10.50 -18.03
N ARG A 159 3.44 9.44 -17.36
CA ARG A 159 3.28 8.06 -17.85
C ARG A 159 1.80 7.67 -17.97
N ALA A 160 0.96 8.04 -17.00
CA ALA A 160 -0.47 7.81 -17.06
C ALA A 160 -1.12 8.53 -18.25
N ALA A 161 -0.73 9.79 -18.51
CA ALA A 161 -1.22 10.56 -19.64
C ALA A 161 -0.81 9.95 -21.00
N GLU A 162 0.40 9.37 -21.10
CA GLU A 162 0.83 8.64 -22.30
C GLU A 162 -0.03 7.39 -22.57
N ILE A 163 -0.36 6.63 -21.52
CA ILE A 163 -1.20 5.44 -21.62
C ILE A 163 -2.61 5.80 -22.03
N SER A 164 -3.18 6.87 -21.42
CA SER A 164 -4.53 7.35 -21.74
C SER A 164 -4.69 7.88 -23.18
N LYS A 165 -3.59 8.34 -23.79
CA LYS A 165 -3.61 8.82 -25.19
C LYS A 165 -3.48 7.70 -26.23
N LYS A 166 -2.95 6.54 -25.85
CA LYS A 166 -2.72 5.40 -26.76
C LYS A 166 -3.91 4.47 -26.92
N ASN A 167 -4.89 4.59 -26.04
CA ASN A 167 -6.15 3.83 -26.02
C ASN A 167 -7.36 4.73 -26.29
#